data_ed0d4af8dc19b153ef0224ed23e5fc2e
#
_entry.id   ed0d4af8dc19b153ef0224ed23e5fc2e
#
_cell.length_a   1.000
_cell.length_b   1.000
_cell.length_c   1.000
_cell.angle_alpha   90.00
_cell.angle_beta   90.00
_cell.angle_gamma   90.00
#
_symmetry.space_group_name_H-M   'P 1'
#
loop_
_entity.id
_entity.type
_entity.pdbx_description
1 polymer ?
#
loop_
_entity_poly.entity_id
_entity_poly.type
_entity_poly.pdbx_seq_one_letter_code
_entity_poly.pdbx_strand_id
1 'polypeptide(L)'
;MAGNFEGIKTRKFGIEIEMTGLTRCQAAKAISRVLGGDVVHEGGSYDKYIVKDSKNRDWSVVYDGSIRCYNADGDHASKSYSVELNSPVLEYEDILRIPAQEN
;
A
#
# COMPACT_ATOMS: atom_id res chain seq x y z
N MET A 1 7.20 -27.94 10.26
CA MET A 1 8.50 -27.43 10.69
C MET A 1 8.29 -26.34 11.71
N ALA A 2 8.26 -26.74 12.97
CA ALA A 2 7.98 -25.83 14.08
C ALA A 2 9.00 -24.68 14.17
N GLY A 3 10.30 -24.95 13.96
CA GLY A 3 11.32 -23.93 14.01
C GLY A 3 11.15 -22.83 12.98
N ASN A 4 10.70 -23.19 11.77
CA ASN A 4 10.47 -22.20 10.71
C ASN A 4 9.30 -21.29 11.07
N PHE A 5 8.26 -21.83 11.67
CA PHE A 5 7.11 -21.06 12.09
C PHE A 5 7.49 -20.02 13.15
N GLU A 6 8.28 -20.42 14.14
CA GLU A 6 8.76 -19.48 15.14
C GLU A 6 9.62 -18.37 14.54
N GLY A 7 10.48 -18.69 13.56
CA GLY A 7 11.26 -17.70 12.85
C GLY A 7 10.40 -16.67 12.11
N ILE A 8 9.30 -17.09 11.53
CA ILE A 8 8.36 -16.20 10.84
C ILE A 8 7.74 -15.21 11.84
N LYS A 9 7.36 -15.67 13.02
CA LYS A 9 6.74 -14.82 14.03
C LYS A 9 7.63 -13.68 14.51
N THR A 10 8.95 -13.85 14.46
CA THR A 10 9.90 -12.85 14.93
C THR A 10 10.46 -11.98 13.81
N ARG A 11 10.16 -12.31 12.54
CA ARG A 11 10.70 -11.55 11.41
C ARG A 11 9.95 -10.26 11.18
N LYS A 12 10.71 -9.28 10.70
CA LYS A 12 10.18 -8.01 10.22
C LYS A 12 10.25 -8.02 8.69
N PHE A 13 9.29 -7.38 8.06
CA PHE A 13 9.22 -7.37 6.59
C PHE A 13 8.48 -6.13 6.12
N GLY A 14 8.63 -5.82 4.83
CA GLY A 14 7.86 -4.80 4.16
C GLY A 14 7.02 -5.42 3.05
N ILE A 15 5.93 -4.78 2.71
CA ILE A 15 5.06 -5.17 1.59
C ILE A 15 5.10 -4.06 0.54
N GLU A 16 5.30 -4.45 -0.71
CA GLU A 16 5.16 -3.57 -1.87
C GLU A 16 4.09 -4.16 -2.77
N ILE A 17 3.13 -3.32 -3.18
CA ILE A 17 2.06 -3.73 -4.09
C ILE A 17 2.01 -2.74 -5.25
N GLU A 18 2.16 -3.26 -6.46
CA GLU A 18 2.01 -2.48 -7.68
C GLU A 18 0.58 -2.58 -8.20
N MET A 19 0.01 -1.45 -8.58
CA MET A 19 -1.37 -1.36 -9.03
C MET A 19 -1.49 -0.44 -10.23
N THR A 20 -2.52 -0.68 -11.01
CA THR A 20 -2.98 0.23 -12.06
C THR A 20 -4.50 0.17 -12.11
N GLY A 21 -5.11 0.98 -12.97
CA GLY A 21 -6.58 1.05 -13.06
C GLY A 21 -7.21 2.10 -12.15
N LEU A 22 -6.39 2.70 -11.28
CA LEU A 22 -6.81 3.80 -10.40
C LEU A 22 -5.62 4.76 -10.26
N THR A 23 -5.90 5.97 -9.81
CA THR A 23 -4.85 6.96 -9.57
C THR A 23 -4.25 6.80 -8.17
N ARG A 24 -3.09 7.41 -7.95
CA ARG A 24 -2.47 7.40 -6.61
C ARG A 24 -3.38 8.02 -5.55
N CYS A 25 -4.05 9.10 -5.90
CA CYS A 25 -5.00 9.74 -4.98
C CYS A 25 -6.14 8.81 -4.62
N GLN A 26 -6.71 8.11 -5.60
CA GLN A 26 -7.79 7.14 -5.37
C GLN A 26 -7.31 5.98 -4.49
N ALA A 27 -6.10 5.48 -4.74
CA ALA A 27 -5.51 4.40 -3.96
C ALA A 27 -5.29 4.85 -2.51
N ALA A 28 -4.74 6.04 -2.31
CA ALA A 28 -4.51 6.57 -0.96
C ALA A 28 -5.82 6.71 -0.18
N LYS A 29 -6.89 7.19 -0.82
CA LYS A 29 -8.20 7.29 -0.20
C LYS A 29 -8.78 5.93 0.17
N ALA A 30 -8.60 4.92 -0.69
CA ALA A 30 -9.06 3.56 -0.39
C ALA A 30 -8.33 2.97 0.80
N ILE A 31 -7.01 3.16 0.86
CA ILE A 31 -6.17 2.70 1.96
C ILE A 31 -6.55 3.40 3.26
N SER A 32 -6.82 4.69 3.21
CA SER A 32 -7.30 5.46 4.35
C SER A 32 -8.58 4.87 4.96
N ARG A 33 -9.49 4.39 4.13
CA ARG A 33 -10.71 3.75 4.61
C ARG A 33 -10.43 2.45 5.37
N VAL A 34 -9.39 1.73 4.98
CA VAL A 34 -8.99 0.47 5.64
C VAL A 34 -8.22 0.75 6.92
N LEU A 35 -7.27 1.67 6.88
CA LEU A 35 -6.35 1.94 7.99
C LEU A 35 -6.92 2.91 9.03
N GLY A 36 -7.86 3.75 8.62
CA GLY A 36 -8.51 4.73 9.50
C GLY A 36 -7.77 6.06 9.65
N GLY A 37 -6.61 6.22 9.04
CA GLY A 37 -5.87 7.48 9.10
C GLY A 37 -6.22 8.43 7.96
N ASP A 38 -5.82 9.68 8.10
CA ASP A 38 -6.02 10.69 7.07
C ASP A 38 -5.00 10.54 5.94
N VAL A 39 -5.37 11.00 4.75
CA VAL A 39 -4.48 11.07 3.60
C VAL A 39 -3.71 12.37 3.65
N VAL A 40 -2.38 12.29 3.54
CA VAL A 40 -1.52 13.46 3.41
C VAL A 40 -0.80 13.38 2.06
N HIS A 41 -0.93 14.40 1.23
CA HIS A 41 -0.25 14.46 -0.06
C HIS A 41 1.05 15.24 0.10
N GLU A 42 2.16 14.52 0.18
CA GLU A 42 3.49 15.15 0.28
C GLU A 42 4.02 15.63 -1.06
N GLY A 43 3.64 14.96 -2.14
CA GLY A 43 4.08 15.34 -3.48
C GLY A 43 5.51 14.91 -3.78
N GLY A 44 6.29 15.84 -4.31
CA GLY A 44 7.65 15.55 -4.74
C GLY A 44 7.69 14.81 -6.07
N SER A 45 8.89 14.33 -6.45
CA SER A 45 9.11 13.67 -7.74
C SER A 45 8.38 12.32 -7.86
N TYR A 46 8.01 11.72 -6.74
CA TYR A 46 7.25 10.47 -6.72
C TYR A 46 5.77 10.67 -6.44
N ASP A 47 5.30 11.91 -6.40
CA ASP A 47 3.88 12.25 -6.13
C ASP A 47 3.35 11.46 -4.94
N LYS A 48 4.03 11.56 -3.81
CA LYS A 48 3.84 10.71 -2.65
C LYS A 48 2.63 11.10 -1.82
N TYR A 49 1.83 10.10 -1.50
CA TYR A 49 0.75 10.20 -0.51
C TYR A 49 1.11 9.32 0.69
N ILE A 50 0.76 9.77 1.88
CA ILE A 50 0.96 9.01 3.11
C ILE A 50 -0.36 8.82 3.81
N VAL A 51 -0.56 7.60 4.35
CA VAL A 51 -1.68 7.27 5.22
C VAL A 51 -1.10 6.60 6.47
N LYS A 52 -1.47 7.10 7.64
CA LYS A 52 -1.03 6.48 8.89
C LYS A 52 -1.99 5.38 9.30
N ASP A 53 -1.44 4.32 9.88
CA ASP A 53 -2.25 3.25 10.46
C ASP A 53 -2.52 3.52 11.96
N SER A 54 -3.20 2.60 12.62
CA SER A 54 -3.57 2.75 14.03
C SER A 54 -2.36 2.80 14.97
N LYS A 55 -1.19 2.35 14.50
CA LYS A 55 0.06 2.41 15.25
C LYS A 55 0.90 3.62 14.86
N ASN A 56 0.31 4.57 14.13
CA ASN A 56 0.98 5.80 13.68
C ASN A 56 2.16 5.55 12.75
N ARG A 57 2.12 4.46 11.97
CA ARG A 57 3.16 4.13 10.99
C ARG A 57 2.71 4.59 9.61
N ASP A 58 3.68 4.96 8.77
CA ASP A 58 3.41 5.50 7.44
C ASP A 58 3.28 4.39 6.40
N TRP A 59 2.12 4.34 5.75
CA TRP A 59 1.93 3.64 4.50
C TRP A 59 2.02 4.66 3.38
N SER A 60 2.79 4.40 2.36
CA SER A 60 2.98 5.37 1.28
C SER A 60 2.47 4.85 -0.06
N VAL A 61 1.95 5.77 -0.86
CA VAL A 61 1.52 5.51 -2.23
C VAL A 61 2.36 6.41 -3.12
N VAL A 62 3.09 5.83 -4.05
CA VAL A 62 4.06 6.55 -4.88
C VAL A 62 3.93 6.17 -6.35
N TYR A 63 4.52 7.02 -7.20
CA TYR A 63 4.72 6.75 -8.61
C TYR A 63 5.86 5.74 -8.79
N ASP A 64 5.66 4.75 -9.66
CA ASP A 64 6.71 3.84 -10.13
C ASP A 64 6.67 3.80 -11.65
N GLY A 65 7.73 4.31 -12.28
CA GLY A 65 7.81 4.43 -13.74
C GLY A 65 7.88 3.10 -14.48
N SER A 66 8.12 1.98 -13.80
CA SER A 66 8.16 0.66 -14.41
C SER A 66 6.79 0.04 -14.64
N ILE A 67 5.74 0.58 -14.03
CA ILE A 67 4.39 0.03 -14.11
C ILE A 67 3.76 0.37 -15.46
N ARG A 68 3.19 -0.63 -16.14
CA ARG A 68 2.32 -0.40 -17.29
C ARG A 68 0.99 0.13 -16.80
N CYS A 69 0.60 1.28 -17.32
CA CYS A 69 -0.58 1.98 -16.82
C CYS A 69 -1.80 1.72 -17.68
N TYR A 70 -2.90 1.37 -17.03
CA TYR A 70 -4.20 1.18 -17.62
C TYR A 70 -5.24 1.95 -16.82
N ASN A 71 -6.30 2.42 -17.47
CA ASN A 71 -7.43 3.04 -16.78
C ASN A 71 -8.40 1.96 -16.26
N ALA A 72 -9.49 2.40 -15.65
CA ALA A 72 -10.48 1.49 -15.09
C ALA A 72 -11.15 0.60 -16.15
N ASP A 73 -11.16 1.02 -17.41
CA ASP A 73 -11.73 0.27 -18.53
C ASP A 73 -10.74 -0.71 -19.16
N GLY A 74 -9.49 -0.73 -18.70
CA GLY A 74 -8.47 -1.61 -19.22
C GLY A 74 -7.71 -1.07 -20.43
N ASP A 75 -7.92 0.19 -20.81
CA ASP A 75 -7.20 0.84 -21.90
C ASP A 75 -5.89 1.44 -21.41
N HIS A 76 -4.90 1.54 -22.29
CA HIS A 76 -3.63 2.21 -21.96
C HIS A 76 -3.89 3.63 -21.45
N ALA A 77 -3.21 3.99 -20.37
CA ALA A 77 -3.44 5.24 -19.69
C ALA A 77 -2.13 5.95 -19.36
N SER A 78 -2.25 7.18 -18.89
CA SER A 78 -1.10 7.99 -18.50
C SER A 78 -0.46 7.46 -17.22
N LYS A 79 0.70 8.02 -16.87
CA LYS A 79 1.45 7.66 -15.66
C LYS A 79 0.73 8.03 -14.36
N SER A 80 -0.36 8.79 -14.43
CA SER A 80 -1.22 9.01 -13.26
C SER A 80 -1.84 7.72 -12.73
N TYR A 81 -1.88 6.65 -13.55
CA TYR A 81 -2.34 5.32 -13.16
C TYR A 81 -1.21 4.39 -12.71
N SER A 82 -0.03 4.93 -12.45
CA SER A 82 1.08 4.20 -11.84
C SER A 82 0.97 4.32 -10.33
N VAL A 83 0.78 3.20 -9.65
CA VAL A 83 0.56 3.19 -8.20
C VAL A 83 1.40 2.10 -7.56
N GLU A 84 2.25 2.48 -6.63
CA GLU A 84 2.97 1.53 -5.79
C GLU A 84 2.64 1.84 -4.33
N LEU A 85 2.11 0.85 -3.64
CA LEU A 85 1.84 0.93 -2.20
C LEU A 85 3.00 0.31 -1.45
N ASN A 86 3.59 1.05 -0.51
CA ASN A 86 4.65 0.56 0.36
C ASN A 86 4.17 0.58 1.80
N SER A 87 4.26 -0.55 2.48
CA SER A 87 3.96 -0.63 3.90
C SER A 87 5.13 -0.10 4.73
N PRO A 88 4.90 0.25 6.00
CA PRO A 88 6.00 0.38 6.96
C PRO A 88 6.60 -1.01 7.24
N VAL A 89 7.61 -1.06 8.09
CA VAL A 89 8.12 -2.34 8.58
C VAL A 89 7.02 -3.00 9.42
N LEU A 90 6.68 -4.22 9.04
CA LEU A 90 5.61 -5.00 9.67
C LEU A 90 6.19 -6.19 10.41
N GLU A 91 5.45 -6.68 11.38
CA GLU A 91 5.74 -7.91 12.09
C GLU A 91 4.63 -8.93 11.83
N TYR A 92 4.90 -10.19 12.14
CA TYR A 92 3.92 -11.25 11.92
C TYR A 92 2.55 -10.94 12.53
N GLU A 93 2.54 -10.33 13.73
CA GLU A 93 1.30 -9.96 14.40
C GLU A 93 0.45 -8.97 13.61
N ASP A 94 1.09 -8.12 12.81
CA ASP A 94 0.37 -7.14 11.98
C ASP A 94 -0.52 -7.83 10.96
N ILE A 95 -0.06 -8.96 10.38
CA ILE A 95 -0.85 -9.74 9.43
C ILE A 95 -2.09 -10.30 10.10
N LEU A 96 -1.96 -10.78 11.34
CA LEU A 96 -3.09 -11.36 12.08
C LEU A 96 -4.15 -10.32 12.42
N ARG A 97 -3.80 -9.05 12.40
CA ARG A 97 -4.71 -7.94 12.72
C ARG A 97 -5.37 -7.31 11.51
N ILE A 98 -5.01 -7.73 10.30
CA ILE A 98 -5.67 -7.26 9.10
C ILE A 98 -7.09 -7.80 9.13
N PRO A 99 -8.12 -6.93 9.06
CA PRO A 99 -9.51 -7.41 9.08
C PRO A 99 -9.78 -8.33 7.90
N ALA A 100 -10.57 -9.39 8.15
CA ALA A 100 -11.02 -10.24 7.08
C ALA A 100 -11.85 -9.44 6.09
N GLN A 101 -11.69 -9.75 4.80
CA GLN A 101 -12.50 -9.11 3.76
C GLN A 101 -13.89 -9.73 3.78
N GLU A 102 -14.87 -8.92 4.13
CA GLU A 102 -16.26 -9.34 4.10
C GLU A 102 -16.85 -9.07 2.72
N ASN A 103 -17.56 -10.03 2.21
CA ASN A 103 -18.21 -9.91 0.90
C ASN A 103 -19.72 -9.77 1.04
#